data_10a9816d7471e1fa789dec127a867e7e
#
_entry.id   10a9816d7471e1fa789dec127a867e7e
#
_cell.length_a   1.000
_cell.length_b   1.000
_cell.length_c   1.000
_cell.angle_alpha   90.00
_cell.angle_beta   90.00
_cell.angle_gamma   90.00
#
_symmetry.space_group_name_H-M   'P 1'
#
loop_
_entity.id
_entity.type
_entity.pdbx_description
1 polymer ?
#
loop_
_entity_poly.entity_id
_entity_poly.type
_entity_poly.pdbx_seq_one_letter_code
_entity_poly.pdbx_strand_id
1 'polypeptide(L)'
;VAFFALYAYFTLKRLRMAGVEVEPYEPELREVLLRAAKIFIFIFALTILGEFFKPVAEVVAGLGKEVLYVFGMLSAVADNATLVAALVSPEMAVDALRSFLISLVLSGGFAIPGNVPNIVLAAVLKIGFREWIKLALPIGLAVFVAMGLYVLALTPHPPLPGAFR
;
A
#
# COMPACT_ATOMS: atom_id res chain seq x y z
N VAL A 1 0.78 8.10 -18.43
CA VAL A 1 -0.30 7.53 -19.28
C VAL A 1 0.31 6.82 -20.48
N ALA A 2 1.17 7.48 -21.31
CA ALA A 2 1.76 6.90 -22.51
C ALA A 2 2.56 5.60 -22.25
N PHE A 3 3.34 5.53 -21.17
CA PHE A 3 4.10 4.34 -20.81
C PHE A 3 3.19 3.13 -20.52
N PHE A 4 2.09 3.34 -19.78
CA PHE A 4 1.13 2.28 -19.48
C PHE A 4 0.37 1.81 -20.73
N ALA A 5 0.03 2.72 -21.64
CA ALA A 5 -0.60 2.37 -22.90
C ALA A 5 0.33 1.54 -23.77
N LEU A 6 1.61 1.92 -23.87
CA LEU A 6 2.63 1.19 -24.60
C LEU A 6 2.88 -0.21 -24.00
N TYR A 7 2.99 -0.30 -22.68
CA TYR A 7 3.14 -1.57 -21.96
C TYR A 7 1.93 -2.48 -22.18
N ALA A 8 0.71 -1.96 -22.06
CA ALA A 8 -0.52 -2.72 -22.34
C ALA A 8 -0.57 -3.21 -23.78
N TYR A 9 -0.20 -2.36 -24.75
CA TYR A 9 -0.14 -2.73 -26.16
C TYR A 9 0.82 -3.89 -26.42
N PHE A 10 2.06 -3.82 -25.89
CA PHE A 10 3.04 -4.90 -26.06
C PHE A 10 2.62 -6.17 -25.35
N THR A 11 2.01 -6.07 -24.19
CA THR A 11 1.50 -7.23 -23.44
C THR A 11 0.37 -7.92 -24.19
N LEU A 12 -0.61 -7.15 -24.68
CA LEU A 12 -1.72 -7.68 -25.48
C LEU A 12 -1.23 -8.32 -26.79
N LYS A 13 -0.24 -7.70 -27.47
CA LYS A 13 0.37 -8.26 -28.67
C LYS A 13 1.07 -9.59 -28.36
N ARG A 14 1.76 -9.69 -27.22
CA ARG A 14 2.42 -10.92 -26.78
C ARG A 14 1.41 -12.04 -26.47
N LEU A 15 0.32 -11.70 -25.77
CA LEU A 15 -0.76 -12.63 -25.44
C LEU A 15 -1.45 -13.16 -26.70
N ARG A 16 -1.72 -12.29 -27.68
CA ARG A 16 -2.26 -12.70 -28.99
C ARG A 16 -1.32 -13.66 -29.75
N MET A 17 -0.03 -13.38 -29.74
CA MET A 17 0.96 -14.26 -30.37
C MET A 17 1.10 -15.59 -29.66
N ALA A 18 0.78 -15.65 -28.37
CA ALA A 18 0.76 -16.88 -27.58
C ALA A 18 -0.56 -17.67 -27.70
N GLY A 19 -1.48 -17.25 -28.57
CA GLY A 19 -2.77 -17.93 -28.78
C GLY A 19 -3.76 -17.76 -27.61
N VAL A 20 -3.52 -16.80 -26.72
CA VAL A 20 -4.45 -16.47 -25.64
C VAL A 20 -5.56 -15.59 -26.22
N GLU A 21 -6.76 -16.14 -26.35
CA GLU A 21 -7.96 -15.37 -26.67
C GLU A 21 -8.31 -14.49 -25.46
N VAL A 22 -8.19 -13.18 -25.64
CA VAL A 22 -8.66 -12.21 -24.66
C VAL A 22 -10.09 -11.86 -25.03
N GLU A 23 -11.05 -12.45 -24.33
CA GLU A 23 -12.44 -12.07 -24.49
C GLU A 23 -12.65 -10.61 -24.11
N PRO A 24 -13.36 -9.82 -24.92
CA PRO A 24 -13.71 -8.45 -24.56
C PRO A 24 -14.58 -8.49 -23.29
N TYR A 25 -14.15 -7.80 -22.26
CA TYR A 25 -14.91 -7.65 -21.03
C TYR A 25 -16.02 -6.60 -21.26
N GLU A 26 -17.25 -7.07 -21.46
CA GLU A 26 -18.44 -6.23 -21.57
C GLU A 26 -19.31 -6.41 -20.32
N PRO A 27 -19.06 -5.61 -19.26
CA PRO A 27 -19.83 -5.74 -18.03
C PRO A 27 -21.27 -5.23 -18.24
N GLU A 28 -22.24 -5.96 -17.73
CA GLU A 28 -23.62 -5.45 -17.64
C GLU A 28 -23.67 -4.22 -16.73
N LEU A 29 -24.55 -3.28 -17.05
CA LEU A 29 -24.75 -2.06 -16.25
C LEU A 29 -25.00 -2.38 -14.76
N ARG A 30 -25.74 -3.44 -14.47
CA ARG A 30 -25.98 -3.93 -13.10
C ARG A 30 -24.69 -4.29 -12.39
N GLU A 31 -23.77 -4.98 -13.05
CA GLU A 31 -22.47 -5.34 -12.47
C GLU A 31 -21.63 -4.10 -12.18
N VAL A 32 -21.61 -3.15 -13.10
CA VAL A 32 -20.89 -1.88 -12.92
C VAL A 32 -21.44 -1.12 -11.71
N LEU A 33 -22.76 -1.01 -11.59
CA LEU A 33 -23.41 -0.33 -10.47
C LEU A 33 -23.14 -1.04 -9.14
N LEU A 34 -23.20 -2.38 -9.12
CA LEU A 34 -22.90 -3.15 -7.90
C LEU A 34 -21.42 -3.01 -7.47
N ARG A 35 -20.50 -2.98 -8.43
CA ARG A 35 -19.09 -2.74 -8.14
C ARG A 35 -18.87 -1.33 -7.62
N ALA A 36 -19.47 -0.33 -8.25
CA ALA A 36 -19.40 1.06 -7.81
C ALA A 36 -19.96 1.22 -6.39
N ALA A 37 -21.10 0.61 -6.09
CA ALA A 37 -21.68 0.63 -4.74
C ALA A 37 -20.76 -0.03 -3.68
N LYS A 38 -20.13 -1.16 -4.01
CA LYS A 38 -19.16 -1.80 -3.10
C LYS A 38 -17.95 -0.91 -2.83
N ILE A 39 -17.42 -0.25 -3.86
CA ILE A 39 -16.30 0.70 -3.72
C ILE A 39 -16.72 1.89 -2.87
N PHE A 40 -17.91 2.43 -3.11
CA PHE A 40 -18.45 3.54 -2.32
C PHE A 40 -18.60 3.16 -0.83
N ILE A 41 -19.19 1.99 -0.54
CA ILE A 41 -19.33 1.49 0.84
C ILE A 41 -17.95 1.30 1.48
N PHE A 42 -16.98 0.78 0.74
CA PHE A 42 -15.61 0.61 1.23
C PHE A 42 -14.95 1.96 1.58
N ILE A 43 -15.03 2.95 0.68
CA ILE A 43 -14.50 4.30 0.93
C ILE A 43 -15.19 4.94 2.14
N PHE A 44 -16.51 4.81 2.23
CA PHE A 44 -17.30 5.32 3.35
C PHE A 44 -16.88 4.68 4.68
N ALA A 45 -16.68 3.36 4.69
CA ALA A 45 -16.17 2.65 5.87
C ALA A 45 -14.76 3.12 6.28
N LEU A 46 -13.86 3.37 5.31
CA LEU A 46 -12.53 3.95 5.59
C LEU A 46 -12.62 5.36 6.18
N THR A 47 -13.55 6.18 5.71
CA THR A 47 -13.78 7.53 6.26
C THR A 47 -14.22 7.46 7.72
N ILE A 48 -15.19 6.58 8.03
CA ILE A 48 -15.63 6.36 9.41
C ILE A 48 -14.48 5.84 10.28
N LEU A 49 -13.70 4.91 9.76
CA LEU A 49 -12.53 4.36 10.44
C LEU A 49 -11.54 5.47 10.79
N GLY A 50 -11.23 6.36 9.85
CA GLY A 50 -10.32 7.50 10.06
C GLY A 50 -10.81 8.41 11.19
N GLU A 51 -12.09 8.79 11.18
CA GLU A 51 -12.67 9.62 12.24
C GLU A 51 -12.64 8.92 13.59
N PHE A 52 -12.95 7.62 13.64
CA PHE A 52 -12.94 6.85 14.88
C PHE A 52 -11.53 6.73 15.47
N PHE A 53 -10.51 6.57 14.62
CA PHE A 53 -9.11 6.43 15.05
C PHE A 53 -8.37 7.75 15.21
N LYS A 54 -9.01 8.89 14.99
CA LYS A 54 -8.40 10.22 15.11
C LYS A 54 -7.59 10.44 16.40
N PRO A 55 -8.07 10.06 17.61
CA PRO A 55 -7.27 10.20 18.82
C PRO A 55 -6.00 9.35 18.81
N VAL A 56 -6.05 8.18 18.17
CA VAL A 56 -4.87 7.30 18.01
C VAL A 56 -3.90 7.92 16.98
N ALA A 57 -4.43 8.46 15.88
CA ALA A 57 -3.63 9.12 14.85
C ALA A 57 -2.88 10.34 15.40
N GLU A 58 -3.48 11.12 16.30
CA GLU A 58 -2.82 12.25 16.99
C GLU A 58 -1.62 11.77 17.83
N VAL A 59 -1.78 10.67 18.56
CA VAL A 59 -0.66 10.06 19.32
C VAL A 59 0.44 9.58 18.38
N VAL A 60 0.05 8.89 17.31
CA VAL A 60 0.97 8.35 16.29
C VAL A 60 1.70 9.47 15.55
N ALA A 61 1.02 10.60 15.29
CA ALA A 61 1.63 11.78 14.64
C ALA A 61 2.79 12.38 15.45
N GLY A 62 2.78 12.21 16.77
CA GLY A 62 3.87 12.65 17.65
C GLY A 62 5.08 11.71 17.69
N LEU A 63 5.02 10.54 17.06
CA LEU A 63 6.12 9.59 17.03
C LEU A 63 7.20 10.01 16.02
N GLY A 64 8.45 9.73 16.35
CA GLY A 64 9.57 10.00 15.45
C GLY A 64 9.55 9.11 14.19
N LYS A 65 10.24 9.57 13.14
CA LYS A 65 10.32 8.87 11.85
C LYS A 65 10.83 7.43 11.97
N GLU A 66 11.71 7.15 12.92
CA GLU A 66 12.27 5.82 13.19
C GLU A 66 11.20 4.87 13.70
N VAL A 67 10.42 5.32 14.69
CA VAL A 67 9.32 4.53 15.28
C VAL A 67 8.26 4.26 14.22
N LEU A 68 7.90 5.29 13.45
CA LEU A 68 6.89 5.19 12.39
C LEU A 68 7.34 4.28 11.24
N TYR A 69 8.65 4.26 10.93
CA TYR A 69 9.18 3.31 9.96
C TYR A 69 8.96 1.87 10.40
N VAL A 70 9.29 1.55 11.64
CA VAL A 70 9.06 0.19 12.19
C VAL A 70 7.56 -0.10 12.33
N PHE A 71 6.78 0.89 12.75
CA PHE A 71 5.34 0.75 12.94
C PHE A 71 4.60 0.42 11.63
N GLY A 72 5.08 0.94 10.51
CA GLY A 72 4.55 0.60 9.19
C GLY A 72 4.61 -0.89 8.83
N MET A 73 5.42 -1.71 9.54
CA MET A 73 5.42 -3.17 9.37
C MET A 73 4.06 -3.83 9.69
N LEU A 74 3.17 -3.15 10.41
CA LEU A 74 1.80 -3.62 10.63
C LEU A 74 1.06 -3.87 9.31
N SER A 75 1.47 -3.20 8.25
CA SER A 75 0.92 -3.43 6.90
C SER A 75 1.16 -4.83 6.34
N ALA A 76 2.06 -5.60 6.91
CA ALA A 76 2.20 -7.02 6.54
C ALA A 76 0.93 -7.85 6.82
N VAL A 77 0.14 -7.43 7.82
CA VAL A 77 -1.07 -8.14 8.26
C VAL A 77 -2.35 -7.32 8.15
N ALA A 78 -2.21 -6.00 8.01
CA ALA A 78 -3.33 -5.07 7.85
C ALA A 78 -3.15 -4.31 6.52
N ASP A 79 -4.23 -4.14 5.79
CA ASP A 79 -4.22 -3.45 4.49
C ASP A 79 -3.68 -2.02 4.59
N ASN A 80 -2.83 -1.64 3.63
CA ASN A 80 -2.22 -0.31 3.55
C ASN A 80 -3.24 0.83 3.61
N ALA A 81 -4.35 0.71 2.87
CA ALA A 81 -5.36 1.77 2.80
C ALA A 81 -6.05 1.96 4.15
N THR A 82 -6.32 0.87 4.86
CA THR A 82 -6.88 0.87 6.20
C THR A 82 -5.96 1.56 7.20
N LEU A 83 -4.66 1.25 7.17
CA LEU A 83 -3.68 1.88 8.07
C LEU A 83 -3.48 3.36 7.76
N VAL A 84 -3.45 3.74 6.48
CA VAL A 84 -3.38 5.16 6.09
C VAL A 84 -4.61 5.91 6.57
N ALA A 85 -5.81 5.37 6.34
CA ALA A 85 -7.06 6.02 6.76
C ALA A 85 -7.17 6.17 8.28
N ALA A 86 -6.64 5.20 9.04
CA ALA A 86 -6.73 5.18 10.50
C ALA A 86 -5.64 6.03 11.19
N LEU A 87 -4.44 6.15 10.61
CA LEU A 87 -3.27 6.63 11.34
C LEU A 87 -2.60 7.87 10.76
N VAL A 88 -2.86 8.21 9.50
CA VAL A 88 -2.29 9.43 8.91
C VAL A 88 -3.09 10.66 9.35
N SER A 89 -2.39 11.64 9.89
CA SER A 89 -2.95 12.91 10.39
C SER A 89 -2.26 14.09 9.73
N PRO A 90 -2.97 15.23 9.51
CA PRO A 90 -2.38 16.47 9.01
C PRO A 90 -1.29 17.05 9.91
N GLU A 91 -1.27 16.71 11.19
CA GLU A 91 -0.29 17.14 12.18
C GLU A 91 1.04 16.37 12.10
N MET A 92 1.07 15.28 11.33
CA MET A 92 2.26 14.45 11.18
C MET A 92 3.37 15.19 10.45
N ALA A 93 4.59 15.17 10.99
CA ALA A 93 5.76 15.75 10.34
C ALA A 93 6.03 15.05 9.01
N VAL A 94 6.46 15.82 8.00
CA VAL A 94 6.61 15.32 6.62
C VAL A 94 7.62 14.15 6.51
N ASP A 95 8.70 14.18 7.28
CA ASP A 95 9.70 13.10 7.32
C ASP A 95 9.14 11.86 8.01
N ALA A 96 8.37 12.01 9.06
CA ALA A 96 7.66 10.95 9.76
C ALA A 96 6.59 10.29 8.84
N LEU A 97 5.79 11.10 8.16
CA LEU A 97 4.82 10.64 7.16
C LEU A 97 5.51 9.87 6.02
N ARG A 98 6.60 10.41 5.48
CA ARG A 98 7.39 9.75 4.43
C ARG A 98 7.89 8.38 4.91
N SER A 99 8.49 8.32 6.10
CA SER A 99 9.01 7.08 6.68
C SER A 99 7.90 6.04 6.86
N PHE A 100 6.76 6.46 7.37
CA PHE A 100 5.60 5.61 7.57
C PHE A 100 5.04 5.06 6.24
N LEU A 101 4.82 5.93 5.25
CA LEU A 101 4.28 5.51 3.94
C LEU A 101 5.23 4.58 3.18
N ILE A 102 6.54 4.85 3.20
CA ILE A 102 7.53 3.95 2.58
C ILE A 102 7.50 2.59 3.26
N SER A 103 7.48 2.56 4.58
CA SER A 103 7.40 1.33 5.34
C SER A 103 6.12 0.54 5.06
N LEU A 104 4.96 1.21 5.02
CA LEU A 104 3.67 0.60 4.67
C LEU A 104 3.73 -0.11 3.31
N VAL A 105 4.21 0.60 2.29
CA VAL A 105 4.27 0.07 0.92
C VAL A 105 5.19 -1.14 0.82
N LEU A 106 6.35 -1.10 1.49
CA LEU A 106 7.31 -2.20 1.46
C LEU A 106 6.81 -3.42 2.23
N SER A 107 6.32 -3.21 3.44
CA SER A 107 5.88 -4.31 4.30
C SER A 107 4.53 -4.91 3.89
N GLY A 108 3.68 -4.15 3.21
CA GLY A 108 2.44 -4.65 2.64
C GLY A 108 2.62 -5.79 1.64
N GLY A 109 3.83 -5.95 1.07
CA GLY A 109 4.19 -7.07 0.22
C GLY A 109 4.58 -8.37 0.98
N PHE A 110 4.84 -8.32 2.28
CA PHE A 110 5.37 -9.46 3.05
C PHE A 110 4.38 -10.62 3.14
N ALA A 111 3.10 -10.32 3.29
CA ALA A 111 2.06 -11.33 3.37
C ALA A 111 0.87 -11.00 2.46
N ILE A 112 0.06 -12.01 2.16
CA ILE A 112 -1.12 -11.85 1.28
C ILE A 112 -2.10 -10.80 1.82
N PRO A 113 -2.45 -10.75 3.11
CA PRO A 113 -3.41 -9.77 3.63
C PRO A 113 -2.93 -8.32 3.63
N GLY A 114 -1.62 -8.09 3.55
CA GLY A 114 -1.05 -6.75 3.65
C GLY A 114 -1.44 -5.79 2.51
N ASN A 115 -1.97 -6.32 1.41
CA ASN A 115 -2.37 -5.49 0.28
C ASN A 115 -3.41 -6.19 -0.60
N VAL A 116 -4.44 -5.48 -1.04
CA VAL A 116 -5.50 -6.02 -1.91
C VAL A 116 -4.95 -6.66 -3.20
N PRO A 117 -4.00 -6.06 -3.93
CA PRO A 117 -3.37 -6.70 -5.09
C PRO A 117 -2.74 -8.07 -4.78
N ASN A 118 -2.17 -8.26 -3.59
CA ASN A 118 -1.59 -9.55 -3.21
C ASN A 118 -2.66 -10.62 -3.09
N ILE A 119 -3.81 -10.27 -2.50
CA ILE A 119 -4.96 -11.19 -2.36
C ILE A 119 -5.43 -11.64 -3.75
N VAL A 120 -5.60 -10.69 -4.67
CA VAL A 120 -6.03 -10.98 -6.04
C VAL A 120 -5.00 -11.85 -6.75
N LEU A 121 -3.72 -11.49 -6.67
CA LEU A 121 -2.64 -12.23 -7.32
C LEU A 121 -2.51 -13.66 -6.79
N ALA A 122 -2.56 -13.83 -5.47
CA ALA A 122 -2.52 -15.14 -4.82
C ALA A 122 -3.70 -16.00 -5.23
N ALA A 123 -4.91 -15.43 -5.34
CA ALA A 123 -6.11 -16.14 -5.77
C ALA A 123 -6.01 -16.58 -7.25
N VAL A 124 -5.59 -15.68 -8.14
CA VAL A 124 -5.46 -15.96 -9.59
C VAL A 124 -4.38 -17.00 -9.86
N LEU A 125 -3.22 -16.87 -9.21
CA LEU A 125 -2.09 -17.80 -9.39
C LEU A 125 -2.18 -19.04 -8.51
N LYS A 126 -3.22 -19.15 -7.66
CA LYS A 126 -3.43 -20.26 -6.69
C LYS A 126 -2.22 -20.46 -5.77
N ILE A 127 -1.58 -19.36 -5.36
CA ILE A 127 -0.42 -19.37 -4.46
C ILE A 127 -0.91 -19.43 -3.02
N GLY A 128 -0.44 -20.43 -2.27
CA GLY A 128 -0.75 -20.56 -0.84
C GLY A 128 0.00 -19.55 0.03
N PHE A 129 -0.55 -19.26 1.22
CA PHE A 129 0.04 -18.31 2.17
C PHE A 129 1.49 -18.65 2.53
N ARG A 130 1.80 -19.93 2.75
CA ARG A 130 3.16 -20.38 3.07
C ARG A 130 4.16 -20.18 1.93
N GLU A 131 3.72 -20.41 0.70
CA GLU A 131 4.54 -20.22 -0.51
C GLU A 131 4.83 -18.73 -0.70
N TRP A 132 3.81 -17.89 -0.52
CA TRP A 132 3.98 -16.45 -0.57
C TRP A 132 5.03 -15.96 0.43
N ILE A 133 4.89 -16.32 1.72
CA ILE A 133 5.82 -15.88 2.76
C ILE A 133 7.24 -16.38 2.50
N LYS A 134 7.43 -17.61 2.08
CA LYS A 134 8.77 -18.15 1.78
C LYS A 134 9.50 -17.33 0.73
N LEU A 135 8.80 -16.78 -0.25
CA LEU A 135 9.40 -16.00 -1.32
C LEU A 135 9.43 -14.49 -0.98
N ALA A 136 8.31 -13.95 -0.56
CA ALA A 136 8.13 -12.50 -0.40
C ALA A 136 8.82 -11.95 0.85
N LEU A 137 8.78 -12.69 1.98
CA LEU A 137 9.31 -12.18 3.24
C LEU A 137 10.84 -11.99 3.24
N PRO A 138 11.68 -12.93 2.77
CA PRO A 138 13.13 -12.73 2.76
C PRO A 138 13.57 -11.57 1.88
N ILE A 139 12.99 -11.50 0.67
CA ILE A 139 13.29 -10.45 -0.31
C ILE A 139 12.77 -9.11 0.21
N GLY A 140 11.51 -9.09 0.65
CA GLY A 140 10.86 -7.90 1.18
C GLY A 140 11.57 -7.35 2.41
N LEU A 141 11.99 -8.21 3.33
CA LEU A 141 12.72 -7.80 4.53
C LEU A 141 14.10 -7.22 4.19
N ALA A 142 14.83 -7.82 3.25
CA ALA A 142 16.10 -7.27 2.78
C ALA A 142 15.92 -5.86 2.19
N VAL A 143 14.92 -5.66 1.34
CA VAL A 143 14.60 -4.34 0.77
C VAL A 143 14.12 -3.37 1.85
N PHE A 144 13.31 -3.83 2.80
CA PHE A 144 12.84 -3.04 3.94
C PHE A 144 14.01 -2.52 4.78
N VAL A 145 14.94 -3.38 5.16
CA VAL A 145 16.13 -2.98 5.93
C VAL A 145 17.00 -2.01 5.14
N ALA A 146 17.30 -2.30 3.87
CA ALA A 146 18.10 -1.43 3.03
C ALA A 146 17.47 -0.03 2.86
N MET A 147 16.14 0.01 2.61
CA MET A 147 15.41 1.27 2.48
C MET A 147 15.28 2.00 3.82
N GLY A 148 15.14 1.28 4.94
CA GLY A 148 15.17 1.84 6.27
C GLY A 148 16.48 2.56 6.55
N LEU A 149 17.60 1.91 6.29
CA LEU A 149 18.92 2.52 6.42
C LEU A 149 19.06 3.78 5.55
N TYR A 150 18.57 3.72 4.29
CA TYR A 150 18.57 4.88 3.40
C TYR A 150 17.71 6.02 3.94
N VAL A 151 16.44 5.75 4.27
CA VAL A 151 15.49 6.77 4.72
C VAL A 151 15.90 7.38 6.07
N LEU A 152 16.35 6.55 7.00
CA LEU A 152 16.70 7.01 8.35
C LEU A 152 18.06 7.69 8.43
N ALA A 153 19.04 7.24 7.65
CA ALA A 153 20.39 7.78 7.67
C ALA A 153 20.57 9.04 6.80
N LEU A 154 19.90 9.10 5.64
CA LEU A 154 20.13 10.14 4.63
C LEU A 154 19.08 11.24 4.62
N THR A 155 17.96 11.09 5.31
CA THR A 155 17.01 12.20 5.46
C THR A 155 17.42 13.07 6.64
N PRO A 156 17.83 14.32 6.39
CA PRO A 156 18.14 15.26 7.49
C PRO A 156 16.92 15.44 8.38
N HIS A 157 17.14 15.59 9.69
CA HIS A 157 16.07 15.99 10.59
C HIS A 157 15.57 17.37 10.12
N PRO A 158 14.25 17.57 9.99
CA PRO A 158 13.74 18.90 9.75
C PRO A 158 14.19 19.81 10.92
N PRO A 159 14.48 21.08 10.64
CA PRO A 159 14.76 22.04 11.71
C PRO A 159 13.59 22.05 12.68
N LEU A 160 13.90 22.09 13.98
CA LEU A 160 12.90 22.13 15.04
C LEU A 160 11.85 23.22 14.76
N PRO A 161 10.57 22.99 15.06
CA PRO A 161 9.52 23.99 14.87
C PRO A 161 9.93 25.28 15.64
N GLY A 162 10.16 26.37 14.92
CA GLY A 162 10.58 27.65 15.47
C GLY A 162 11.88 28.24 14.91
N ALA A 163 12.60 27.54 14.04
CA ALA A 163 13.83 28.04 13.42
C ALA A 163 13.60 29.10 12.31
N PHE A 164 12.35 29.36 11.96
CA PHE A 164 11.95 30.45 11.05
C PHE A 164 11.00 31.41 11.80
N ARG A 165 11.55 32.23 12.67
CA ARG A 165 10.97 33.51 13.10
C ARG A 165 11.90 34.62 12.72
#